data_c9eadc37fafe883b4ba18a9ad13e9d47
#
_entry.id   c9eadc37fafe883b4ba18a9ad13e9d47
#
_cell.length_a   1.000
_cell.length_b   1.000
_cell.length_c   1.000
_cell.angle_alpha   90.00
_cell.angle_beta   90.00
_cell.angle_gamma   90.00
#
_symmetry.space_group_name_H-M   'P 1'
#
loop_
_entity.id
_entity.type
_entity.pdbx_description
1 polymer ?
#
loop_
_entity_poly.entity_id
_entity_poly.type
_entity_poly.pdbx_seq_one_letter_code
_entity_poly.pdbx_strand_id
1 'polypeptide(L)'
;MRRRAEAGTGRLEFIPPMEPKLVAMPPAGDNWIHEIKLDGYRAQIIIDGHEDIRVYTETGKDWTRQYLGIVEAAGELEVKNAIIDGEAVVTDKAGMPDFNALQNAVHNNPYGMYL
;
A
#
# COMPACT_ATOMS: atom_id res chain seq x y z
N MET A 1 -11.24 21.36 12.60
CA MET A 1 -10.41 20.99 12.35
C MET A 1 -9.55 20.61 13.03
N ARG A 2 -9.31 20.17 13.20
CA ARG A 2 -8.35 19.99 13.83
C ARG A 2 -7.51 20.92 13.67
N ARG A 3 -7.46 21.64 14.00
CA ARG A 3 -6.68 22.42 13.76
C ARG A 3 -5.76 22.08 13.43
N ARG A 4 -5.58 21.94 13.00
CA ARG A 4 -4.70 21.53 12.68
C ARG A 4 -3.81 21.62 13.38
N ALA A 5 -3.93 21.29 14.00
CA ALA A 5 -3.04 21.40 14.84
C ALA A 5 -1.83 21.68 14.50
N GLU A 6 -1.02 21.94 14.99
CA GLU A 6 0.09 22.26 14.54
C GLU A 6 0.48 21.50 13.50
N ALA A 7 -0.09 21.74 12.45
CA ALA A 7 0.18 21.09 11.26
C ALA A 7 1.63 21.03 11.01
N GLY A 8 2.11 19.96 10.49
CA GLY A 8 3.49 19.82 10.08
C GLY A 8 4.45 19.44 11.16
N THR A 9 4.03 19.45 12.39
CA THR A 9 4.93 19.09 13.47
C THR A 9 4.77 17.66 13.91
N GLY A 10 3.68 17.02 13.54
CA GLY A 10 3.42 15.65 13.93
C GLY A 10 3.91 14.67 12.91
N ARG A 11 4.19 13.46 13.36
CA ARG A 11 4.55 12.34 12.50
C ARG A 11 3.29 11.84 11.81
N LEU A 12 3.39 11.49 10.53
CA LEU A 12 2.28 10.91 9.81
C LEU A 12 1.90 9.57 10.42
N GLU A 13 0.61 9.29 10.44
CA GLU A 13 0.09 8.07 11.06
C GLU A 13 -0.79 7.32 10.08
N PHE A 14 -0.95 6.03 10.36
CA PHE A 14 -1.80 5.16 9.56
C PHE A 14 -3.22 5.72 9.48
N ILE A 15 -3.79 5.71 8.27
CA ILE A 15 -5.17 6.11 8.05
C ILE A 15 -5.93 4.86 7.64
N PRO A 16 -6.98 4.46 8.38
CA PRO A 16 -7.76 3.29 7.98
C PRO A 16 -8.27 3.47 6.56
N PRO A 17 -8.04 2.48 5.67
CA PRO A 17 -8.45 2.61 4.28
C PRO A 17 -9.96 2.54 4.13
N MET A 18 -10.44 3.15 3.06
CA MET A 18 -11.83 3.05 2.69
C MET A 18 -12.14 1.62 2.27
N GLU A 19 -13.23 1.06 2.81
CA GLU A 19 -13.62 -0.30 2.49
C GLU A 19 -14.51 -0.29 1.27
N PRO A 20 -14.16 -1.06 0.23
CA PRO A 20 -15.03 -1.15 -0.94
C PRO A 20 -16.28 -1.96 -0.63
N LYS A 21 -17.34 -1.67 -1.35
CA LYS A 21 -18.59 -2.40 -1.22
C LYS A 21 -18.72 -3.36 -2.38
N LEU A 22 -18.99 -4.63 -2.07
CA LEU A 22 -19.20 -5.63 -3.10
C LEU A 22 -20.56 -5.39 -3.76
N VAL A 23 -20.57 -5.35 -5.09
CA VAL A 23 -21.79 -5.18 -5.86
C VAL A 23 -21.84 -6.28 -6.92
N ALA A 24 -23.07 -6.56 -7.39
CA ALA A 24 -23.26 -7.65 -8.35
C ALA A 24 -22.71 -7.31 -9.73
N MET A 25 -22.76 -6.05 -10.13
CA MET A 25 -22.28 -5.60 -11.44
C MET A 25 -21.59 -4.25 -11.27
N PRO A 26 -20.55 -3.98 -12.08
CA PRO A 26 -19.93 -2.66 -12.05
C PRO A 26 -20.96 -1.60 -12.43
N PRO A 27 -20.91 -0.43 -11.78
CA PRO A 27 -21.81 0.65 -12.15
C PRO A 27 -21.49 1.14 -13.56
N ALA A 28 -22.55 1.55 -14.28
CA ALA A 28 -22.40 2.05 -15.64
C ALA A 28 -22.43 3.57 -15.64
N GLY A 29 -21.89 4.18 -16.71
CA GLY A 29 -21.94 5.61 -16.90
C GLY A 29 -20.57 6.25 -16.93
N ASP A 30 -20.53 7.49 -17.40
CA ASP A 30 -19.28 8.20 -17.64
C ASP A 30 -18.62 8.71 -16.36
N ASN A 31 -19.30 8.58 -15.23
CA ASN A 31 -18.74 9.03 -13.95
C ASN A 31 -17.90 7.96 -13.26
N TRP A 32 -17.72 6.81 -13.89
CA TRP A 32 -17.01 5.68 -13.28
C TRP A 32 -15.77 5.32 -14.08
N ILE A 33 -14.70 5.01 -13.36
CA ILE A 33 -13.48 4.45 -13.93
C ILE A 33 -13.39 3.03 -13.42
N HIS A 34 -13.08 2.10 -14.32
CA HIS A 34 -12.99 0.69 -13.96
C HIS A 34 -11.53 0.26 -14.02
N GLU A 35 -11.09 -0.47 -13.00
CA GLU A 35 -9.73 -0.97 -12.91
C GLU A 35 -9.75 -2.46 -12.65
N ILE A 36 -8.67 -3.13 -13.05
CA ILE A 36 -8.50 -4.54 -12.76
C ILE A 36 -8.21 -4.67 -11.27
N LYS A 37 -8.89 -5.63 -10.62
CA LYS A 37 -8.62 -5.90 -9.22
C LYS A 37 -7.41 -6.82 -9.13
N LEU A 38 -6.33 -6.32 -8.54
CA LEU A 38 -5.14 -7.13 -8.33
C LEU A 38 -5.31 -8.00 -7.11
N ASP A 39 -4.79 -9.23 -7.20
CA ASP A 39 -4.88 -10.19 -6.09
C ASP A 39 -3.66 -10.07 -5.22
N GLY A 40 -3.79 -9.39 -4.10
CA GLY A 40 -2.69 -9.17 -3.20
C GLY A 40 -3.16 -8.77 -1.82
N TYR A 41 -2.25 -8.13 -1.07
CA TYR A 41 -2.58 -7.57 0.24
C TYR A 41 -2.62 -6.07 0.15
N ARG A 42 -3.70 -5.48 0.63
CA ARG A 42 -3.76 -4.02 0.70
C ARG A 42 -2.69 -3.52 1.66
N ALA A 43 -1.96 -2.49 1.23
CA ALA A 43 -0.86 -1.97 2.01
C ALA A 43 -0.86 -0.45 1.92
N GLN A 44 -0.44 0.19 3.01
CA GLN A 44 -0.32 1.63 3.06
C GLN A 44 1.12 1.97 3.37
N ILE A 45 1.76 2.75 2.48
CA ILE A 45 3.11 3.22 2.70
C ILE A 45 3.02 4.62 3.29
N ILE A 46 3.72 4.84 4.38
CA ILE A 46 3.85 6.18 4.96
C ILE A 46 5.31 6.60 4.80
N ILE A 47 5.53 7.68 4.08
CA ILE A 47 6.85 8.29 3.90
C ILE A 47 6.87 9.57 4.73
N ASP A 48 7.74 9.60 5.73
CA ASP A 48 7.85 10.75 6.63
C ASP A 48 9.33 11.12 6.68
N GLY A 49 9.88 11.43 5.52
CA GLY A 49 11.30 11.64 5.33
C GLY A 49 12.00 10.35 4.93
N HIS A 50 13.26 10.46 4.50
CA HIS A 50 14.00 9.31 4.00
C HIS A 50 14.22 8.23 5.04
N GLU A 51 14.26 8.61 6.32
CA GLU A 51 14.59 7.66 7.37
C GLU A 51 13.37 7.16 8.12
N ASP A 52 12.18 7.55 7.72
CA ASP A 52 10.97 7.11 8.38
C ASP A 52 9.96 6.67 7.32
N ILE A 53 10.18 5.47 6.79
CA ILE A 53 9.28 4.87 5.80
C ILE A 53 8.71 3.62 6.42
N ARG A 54 7.39 3.56 6.50
CA ARG A 54 6.69 2.45 7.14
C ARG A 54 5.63 1.90 6.21
N VAL A 55 5.36 0.60 6.32
CA VAL A 55 4.30 -0.05 5.55
C VAL A 55 3.37 -0.75 6.52
N TYR A 56 2.08 -0.47 6.36
CA TYR A 56 1.04 -1.02 7.22
C TYR A 56 0.09 -1.89 6.43
N THR A 57 -0.45 -2.92 7.09
CA THR A 57 -1.50 -3.74 6.51
C THR A 57 -2.82 -3.00 6.55
N GLU A 58 -3.84 -3.59 5.93
CA GLU A 58 -5.19 -3.02 5.91
C GLU A 58 -5.73 -2.72 7.31
N THR A 59 -5.35 -3.52 8.30
CA THR A 59 -5.83 -3.36 9.66
C THR A 59 -4.88 -2.56 10.55
N GLY A 60 -3.83 -1.99 9.96
CA GLY A 60 -2.92 -1.12 10.70
C GLY A 60 -1.76 -1.82 11.37
N LYS A 61 -1.46 -3.05 11.00
CA LYS A 61 -0.28 -3.74 11.52
C LYS A 61 0.96 -3.26 10.78
N ASP A 62 2.01 -2.99 11.51
CA ASP A 62 3.28 -2.54 10.94
C ASP A 62 4.00 -3.75 10.34
N TRP A 63 4.05 -3.81 9.02
CA TRP A 63 4.72 -4.86 8.27
C TRP A 63 5.90 -4.32 7.49
N THR A 64 6.53 -3.27 7.97
CA THR A 64 7.68 -2.66 7.31
C THR A 64 8.77 -3.69 7.02
N ARG A 65 9.02 -4.61 7.95
CA ARG A 65 10.05 -5.62 7.76
C ARG A 65 9.67 -6.67 6.72
N GLN A 66 8.39 -6.96 6.58
CA GLN A 66 7.90 -7.91 5.59
C GLN A 66 7.95 -7.33 4.18
N TYR A 67 8.02 -6.01 4.06
CA TYR A 67 7.94 -5.31 2.78
C TYR A 67 9.17 -4.45 2.50
N LEU A 68 10.37 -4.95 2.82
CA LEU A 68 11.60 -4.16 2.67
C LEU A 68 11.84 -3.70 1.23
N GLY A 69 11.47 -4.51 0.24
CA GLY A 69 11.60 -4.09 -1.15
C GLY A 69 10.73 -2.89 -1.48
N ILE A 70 9.53 -2.85 -0.92
CA ILE A 70 8.63 -1.72 -1.10
C ILE A 70 9.19 -0.49 -0.38
N VAL A 71 9.75 -0.69 0.81
CA VAL A 71 10.39 0.41 1.55
C VAL A 71 11.53 1.02 0.74
N GLU A 72 12.38 0.18 0.14
CA GLU A 72 13.47 0.67 -0.67
C GLU A 72 12.97 1.46 -1.89
N ALA A 73 11.97 0.92 -2.57
CA ALA A 73 11.40 1.60 -3.72
C ALA A 73 10.77 2.93 -3.32
N ALA A 74 10.09 2.96 -2.19
CA ALA A 74 9.48 4.19 -1.71
C ALA A 74 10.54 5.25 -1.38
N GLY A 75 11.71 4.83 -0.93
CA GLY A 75 12.80 5.74 -0.64
C GLY A 75 13.37 6.42 -1.88
N GLU A 76 13.08 5.88 -3.06
CA GLU A 76 13.53 6.50 -4.31
C GLU A 76 12.56 7.53 -4.86
N LEU A 77 11.39 7.65 -4.27
CA LEU A 77 10.43 8.68 -4.68
C LEU A 77 10.91 10.03 -4.18
N GLU A 78 10.74 11.05 -5.03
CA GLU A 78 11.20 12.39 -4.68
C GLU A 78 10.10 13.12 -3.94
N VAL A 79 9.72 12.61 -2.77
CA VAL A 79 8.71 13.23 -1.92
C VAL A 79 9.24 13.22 -0.49
N LYS A 80 8.86 14.24 0.27
CA LYS A 80 9.23 14.28 1.69
C LYS A 80 8.21 13.58 2.55
N ASN A 81 6.95 13.85 2.30
CA ASN A 81 5.86 13.29 3.09
C ASN A 81 4.78 12.79 2.16
N ALA A 82 4.37 11.54 2.36
CA ALA A 82 3.30 10.98 1.54
C ALA A 82 2.68 9.79 2.26
N ILE A 83 1.42 9.57 1.98
CA ILE A 83 0.73 8.34 2.36
C ILE A 83 0.20 7.74 1.07
N ILE A 84 0.63 6.53 0.75
CA ILE A 84 0.29 5.86 -0.50
C ILE A 84 -0.48 4.59 -0.16
N ASP A 85 -1.68 4.48 -0.71
CA ASP A 85 -2.53 3.32 -0.52
C ASP A 85 -2.47 2.47 -1.78
N GLY A 86 -2.24 1.17 -1.65
CA GLY A 86 -2.13 0.31 -2.81
C GLY A 86 -2.29 -1.15 -2.45
N GLU A 87 -1.96 -1.99 -3.43
CA GLU A 87 -2.06 -3.43 -3.28
C GLU A 87 -0.67 -4.04 -3.47
N ALA A 88 -0.15 -4.73 -2.45
CA ALA A 88 1.13 -5.41 -2.56
C ALA A 88 0.91 -6.74 -3.26
N VAL A 89 1.72 -7.02 -4.28
CA VAL A 89 1.57 -8.23 -5.09
C VAL A 89 2.92 -8.87 -5.36
N VAL A 90 2.90 -10.17 -5.65
CA VAL A 90 3.99 -10.87 -6.30
C VAL A 90 3.44 -11.32 -7.65
N THR A 91 4.22 -11.17 -8.71
CA THR A 91 3.78 -11.55 -10.05
C THR A 91 4.54 -12.78 -10.52
N ASP A 92 3.89 -13.58 -11.35
CA ASP A 92 4.54 -14.71 -11.99
C ASP A 92 5.32 -14.25 -13.23
N LYS A 93 5.88 -15.19 -13.99
CA LYS A 93 6.70 -14.86 -15.16
C LYS A 93 5.92 -14.14 -16.25
N ALA A 94 4.61 -14.32 -16.27
CA ALA A 94 3.75 -13.65 -17.24
C ALA A 94 3.29 -12.28 -16.76
N GLY A 95 3.70 -11.87 -15.55
CA GLY A 95 3.30 -10.59 -14.98
C GLY A 95 1.95 -10.63 -14.29
N MET A 96 1.38 -11.81 -14.08
CA MET A 96 0.09 -11.93 -13.40
C MET A 96 0.27 -12.07 -11.90
N PRO A 97 -0.61 -11.48 -11.08
CA PRO A 97 -0.51 -11.62 -9.63
C PRO A 97 -0.61 -13.08 -9.20
N ASP A 98 0.24 -13.47 -8.26
CA ASP A 98 0.28 -14.82 -7.69
C ASP A 98 0.14 -14.70 -6.18
N PHE A 99 -1.07 -14.91 -5.70
CA PHE A 99 -1.38 -14.70 -4.29
C PHE A 99 -0.65 -15.68 -3.38
N ASN A 100 -0.49 -16.93 -3.83
CA ASN A 100 0.23 -17.92 -3.03
C ASN A 100 1.69 -17.55 -2.90
N ALA A 101 2.30 -17.04 -3.96
CA ALA A 101 3.67 -16.57 -3.91
C ALA A 101 3.81 -15.37 -2.98
N LEU A 102 2.81 -14.50 -2.94
CA LEU A 102 2.81 -13.36 -2.02
C LEU A 102 2.76 -13.85 -0.57
N GLN A 103 1.88 -14.79 -0.25
CA GLN A 103 1.79 -15.33 1.10
C GLN A 103 3.12 -15.91 1.56
N ASN A 104 3.82 -16.57 0.66
CA ASN A 104 5.14 -17.11 0.98
C ASN A 104 6.18 -16.01 1.14
N ALA A 105 6.14 -15.00 0.26
CA ALA A 105 7.15 -13.94 0.23
C ALA A 105 7.11 -13.06 1.49
N VAL A 106 5.93 -12.78 2.04
CA VAL A 106 5.87 -11.93 3.24
C VAL A 106 6.57 -12.58 4.43
N HIS A 107 6.75 -13.90 4.41
CA HIS A 107 7.46 -14.58 5.49
C HIS A 107 8.90 -14.92 5.13
N ASN A 108 9.23 -15.07 3.84
CA ASN A 108 10.49 -15.63 3.41
C ASN A 108 11.31 -14.75 2.48
N ASN A 109 10.71 -13.74 1.86
CA ASN A 109 11.44 -12.90 0.91
C ASN A 109 10.88 -11.47 0.91
N PRO A 110 11.34 -10.63 1.84
CA PRO A 110 10.78 -9.27 1.98
C PRO A 110 11.08 -8.36 0.79
N TYR A 111 11.91 -8.81 -0.15
CA TYR A 111 12.24 -8.02 -1.34
C TYR A 111 11.50 -8.52 -2.59
N GLY A 112 10.62 -9.49 -2.45
CA GLY A 112 10.03 -10.16 -3.61
C GLY A 112 8.69 -9.63 -4.09
N MET A 113 8.23 -8.47 -3.57
CA MET A 113 6.91 -7.97 -3.92
C MET A 113 6.96 -6.56 -4.44
N TYR A 114 5.86 -6.15 -5.09
CA TYR A 114 5.67 -4.82 -5.65
C TYR A 114 4.38 -4.22 -5.11
N LEU A 115 4.27 -2.90 -5.19
CA LEU A 115 3.04 -2.19 -4.84
C LEU A 115 2.53 -1.43 -6.04
#